data_ce6fdbbbab9550722d454688144aa558
#
_entry.id   ce6fdbbbab9550722d454688144aa558
#
_cell.length_a   1.000
_cell.length_b   1.000
_cell.length_c   1.000
_cell.angle_alpha   90.00
_cell.angle_beta   90.00
_cell.angle_gamma   90.00
#
_symmetry.space_group_name_H-M   'P 1'
#
loop_
_entity.id
_entity.type
_entity.pdbx_description
1 polymer ?
#
loop_
_entity_poly.entity_id
_entity_poly.type
_entity_poly.pdbx_seq_one_letter_code
_entity_poly.pdbx_strand_id
1 'polypeptide(L)'
;MKRRKFIIQSSVGMIAAFPAMKNLSVLDTPFFTTGIKIGEITATSAIVWARLTVNESRVKDTGIHPTMLYWDDLVNEWHDTSYFDKKYKMGRPDKNVKVVMPDGHTLQTLDGAVPGIAGQISVKYRAIGTTEWQTTKWIQVATETDFATQLNLNHLEANTKYEINVLGKTNSQGIKIMEGSFSTAPKNDIAAPVNFMVTTCHEYTAQDAPMNGGFKIFKEMQKLQPQFLVHTGDVLYHDKIAKNLDLAKWNWQKMNS
;
A
#
# COMPACT_ATOMS: atom_id res chain seq x y z
N MET A 1 43.02 19.31 19.76
CA MET A 1 41.96 18.36 19.35
C MET A 1 41.55 17.52 20.56
N LYS A 2 40.41 17.78 21.20
CA LYS A 2 39.92 17.03 22.36
C LYS A 2 38.78 16.09 21.89
N ARG A 3 38.99 14.79 21.98
CA ARG A 3 37.99 13.76 21.71
C ARG A 3 36.95 13.75 22.84
N ARG A 4 35.66 13.98 22.52
CA ARG A 4 34.54 13.79 23.45
C ARG A 4 34.21 12.31 23.55
N LYS A 5 34.29 11.76 24.77
CA LYS A 5 33.81 10.40 25.10
C LYS A 5 32.28 10.47 25.23
N PHE A 6 31.58 9.66 24.45
CA PHE A 6 30.16 9.41 24.68
C PHE A 6 30.01 8.37 25.81
N ILE A 7 29.32 8.75 26.87
CA ILE A 7 28.91 7.84 27.95
C ILE A 7 27.62 7.17 27.48
N ILE A 8 27.66 5.85 27.32
CA ILE A 8 26.48 5.01 27.11
C ILE A 8 25.90 4.73 28.51
N GLN A 9 24.79 5.38 28.83
CA GLN A 9 23.96 4.99 29.95
C GLN A 9 23.04 3.86 29.51
N SER A 10 23.31 2.66 29.98
CA SER A 10 22.43 1.50 29.87
C SER A 10 21.25 1.66 30.81
N SER A 11 20.11 2.11 30.28
CA SER A 11 18.83 2.01 30.97
C SER A 11 18.33 0.55 30.87
N VAL A 12 18.26 -0.13 31.99
CA VAL A 12 17.57 -1.41 32.17
C VAL A 12 16.08 -1.14 31.92
N GLY A 13 15.63 -1.43 30.70
CA GLY A 13 14.22 -1.36 30.35
C GLY A 13 13.49 -2.59 30.89
N MET A 14 12.47 -2.40 31.70
CA MET A 14 11.51 -3.42 32.07
C MET A 14 10.98 -4.10 30.81
N ILE A 15 11.21 -5.41 30.73
CA ILE A 15 10.53 -6.28 29.76
C ILE A 15 9.07 -6.37 30.23
N ALA A 16 8.21 -5.52 29.68
CA ALA A 16 6.77 -5.74 29.75
C ALA A 16 6.49 -7.03 28.98
N ALA A 17 6.12 -8.10 29.71
CA ALA A 17 5.66 -9.34 29.12
C ALA A 17 4.39 -9.01 28.32
N PHE A 18 4.50 -8.93 27.00
CA PHE A 18 3.35 -8.96 26.12
C PHE A 18 2.60 -10.26 26.38
N PRO A 19 1.27 -10.23 26.63
CA PRO A 19 0.50 -11.46 26.69
C PRO A 19 0.71 -12.19 25.37
N ALA A 20 1.19 -13.43 25.45
CA ALA A 20 1.36 -14.31 24.31
C ALA A 20 0.05 -14.32 23.53
N MET A 21 0.10 -13.80 22.30
CA MET A 21 -1.02 -13.94 21.37
C MET A 21 -1.26 -15.44 21.21
N LYS A 22 -2.34 -15.92 21.83
CA LYS A 22 -2.83 -17.28 21.67
C LYS A 22 -2.94 -17.56 20.18
N ASN A 23 -2.18 -18.55 19.75
CA ASN A 23 -2.30 -19.34 18.52
C ASN A 23 -3.36 -18.82 17.53
N LEU A 24 -2.97 -17.92 16.62
CA LEU A 24 -3.63 -17.81 15.33
C LEU A 24 -3.15 -18.97 14.45
N SER A 25 -3.65 -20.16 14.74
CA SER A 25 -3.63 -21.29 13.82
C SER A 25 -4.80 -21.16 12.84
N VAL A 26 -4.85 -20.06 12.08
CA VAL A 26 -5.86 -19.91 11.04
C VAL A 26 -5.26 -19.12 9.89
N LEU A 27 -5.20 -19.80 8.75
CA LEU A 27 -4.93 -19.31 7.39
C LEU A 27 -3.46 -19.07 7.08
N ASP A 28 -2.84 -20.16 6.77
CA ASP A 28 -1.48 -20.25 6.27
C ASP A 28 -1.31 -19.70 4.84
N THR A 29 -2.39 -19.32 4.16
CA THR A 29 -2.36 -18.79 2.79
C THR A 29 -2.51 -17.26 2.84
N PRO A 30 -1.52 -16.50 2.33
CA PRO A 30 -1.60 -15.04 2.30
C PRO A 30 -2.57 -14.55 1.22
N PHE A 31 -2.89 -13.25 1.25
CA PHE A 31 -3.68 -12.57 0.23
C PHE A 31 -2.89 -11.41 -0.40
N PHE A 32 -3.46 -10.80 -1.43
CA PHE A 32 -2.94 -9.62 -2.13
C PHE A 32 -3.99 -8.49 -2.09
N THR A 33 -4.45 -8.12 -0.91
CA THR A 33 -5.56 -7.18 -0.71
C THR A 33 -5.30 -5.79 -1.30
N THR A 34 -4.04 -5.35 -1.34
CA THR A 34 -3.63 -4.11 -2.00
C THR A 34 -3.45 -4.25 -3.52
N GLY A 35 -3.82 -5.40 -4.09
CA GLY A 35 -3.64 -5.70 -5.49
C GLY A 35 -2.17 -5.89 -5.88
N ILE A 36 -1.94 -6.01 -7.18
CA ILE A 36 -0.61 -5.98 -7.81
C ILE A 36 -0.50 -4.73 -8.66
N LYS A 37 0.71 -4.22 -8.84
CA LYS A 37 1.00 -3.11 -9.75
C LYS A 37 2.07 -3.53 -10.75
N ILE A 38 1.83 -3.22 -12.01
CA ILE A 38 2.78 -3.47 -13.09
C ILE A 38 3.15 -2.12 -13.68
N GLY A 39 4.43 -1.81 -13.70
CA GLY A 39 4.93 -0.51 -14.14
C GLY A 39 6.31 -0.59 -14.76
N GLU A 40 6.86 0.57 -15.12
CA GLU A 40 8.14 0.72 -15.80
C GLU A 40 8.30 -0.23 -16.98
N ILE A 41 7.22 -0.38 -17.76
CA ILE A 41 7.19 -1.30 -18.88
C ILE A 41 7.97 -0.68 -20.04
N THR A 42 9.02 -1.40 -20.45
CA THR A 42 9.84 -1.06 -21.62
C THR A 42 9.58 -2.07 -22.76
N ALA A 43 10.38 -2.01 -23.81
CA ALA A 43 10.34 -3.03 -24.87
C ALA A 43 10.81 -4.41 -24.39
N THR A 44 11.61 -4.50 -23.31
CA THR A 44 12.27 -5.74 -22.89
C THR A 44 12.19 -6.02 -21.40
N SER A 45 11.47 -5.20 -20.64
CA SER A 45 11.36 -5.35 -19.19
C SER A 45 10.04 -4.81 -18.64
N ALA A 46 9.69 -5.26 -17.43
CA ALA A 46 8.60 -4.73 -16.61
C ALA A 46 8.93 -4.92 -15.14
N ILE A 47 8.34 -4.09 -14.26
CA ILE A 47 8.42 -4.26 -12.81
C ILE A 47 7.04 -4.67 -12.30
N VAL A 48 6.98 -5.75 -11.52
CA VAL A 48 5.77 -6.20 -10.81
C VAL A 48 5.95 -5.93 -9.33
N TRP A 49 5.09 -5.10 -8.75
CA TRP A 49 5.01 -4.86 -7.33
C TRP A 49 3.87 -5.68 -6.72
N ALA A 50 4.12 -6.29 -5.56
CA ALA A 50 3.10 -7.01 -4.80
C ALA A 50 3.39 -6.95 -3.29
N ARG A 51 2.34 -7.09 -2.47
CA ARG A 51 2.39 -7.09 -1.01
C ARG A 51 1.54 -8.23 -0.46
N LEU A 52 2.06 -8.98 0.51
CA LEU A 52 1.32 -10.03 1.20
C LEU A 52 0.51 -9.47 2.36
N THR A 53 -0.73 -9.91 2.50
CA THR A 53 -1.68 -9.49 3.52
C THR A 53 -2.30 -10.67 4.24
N VAL A 54 -2.73 -10.43 5.49
CA VAL A 54 -3.38 -11.45 6.34
C VAL A 54 -4.79 -11.76 5.83
N ASN A 55 -5.53 -10.74 5.42
CA ASN A 55 -6.94 -10.85 5.09
C ASN A 55 -7.18 -10.64 3.60
N GLU A 56 -8.26 -11.19 3.08
CA GLU A 56 -8.68 -11.02 1.68
C GLU A 56 -9.22 -9.61 1.39
N SER A 57 -9.70 -8.93 2.41
CA SER A 57 -10.18 -7.55 2.33
C SER A 57 -9.62 -6.72 3.48
N ARG A 58 -9.60 -5.38 3.30
CA ARG A 58 -9.29 -4.45 4.38
C ARG A 58 -10.28 -4.58 5.54
N VAL A 59 -9.89 -4.15 6.73
CA VAL A 59 -10.80 -3.95 7.86
C VAL A 59 -11.84 -2.91 7.46
N LYS A 60 -13.13 -3.24 7.56
CA LYS A 60 -14.24 -2.39 7.12
C LYS A 60 -15.25 -2.18 8.23
N ASP A 61 -15.95 -1.06 8.14
CA ASP A 61 -17.19 -0.75 8.88
C ASP A 61 -17.03 -0.81 10.41
N THR A 62 -15.81 -0.64 10.89
CA THR A 62 -15.56 -0.56 12.33
C THR A 62 -15.88 0.83 12.88
N GLY A 63 -15.83 1.86 12.04
CA GLY A 63 -15.94 3.26 12.46
C GLY A 63 -14.79 3.71 13.36
N ILE A 64 -13.74 2.88 13.50
CA ILE A 64 -12.63 3.11 14.42
C ILE A 64 -11.52 3.83 13.67
N HIS A 65 -11.34 5.11 13.97
CA HIS A 65 -10.34 5.97 13.34
C HIS A 65 -9.47 6.65 14.39
N PRO A 66 -8.22 7.00 14.07
CA PRO A 66 -7.42 7.86 14.93
C PRO A 66 -8.06 9.25 15.00
N THR A 67 -8.01 9.88 16.16
CA THR A 67 -8.47 11.26 16.37
C THR A 67 -7.32 12.24 16.19
N MET A 68 -7.54 13.26 15.37
CA MET A 68 -6.58 14.36 15.22
C MET A 68 -6.95 15.49 16.17
N LEU A 69 -6.00 15.85 17.03
CA LEU A 69 -6.10 17.00 17.92
C LEU A 69 -5.16 18.11 17.45
N TYR A 70 -5.65 19.32 17.50
CA TYR A 70 -4.94 20.53 17.13
C TYR A 70 -4.75 21.40 18.38
N TRP A 71 -3.59 22.01 18.53
CA TRP A 71 -3.31 22.92 19.63
C TRP A 71 -3.93 24.29 19.37
N ASP A 72 -4.70 24.79 20.33
CA ASP A 72 -5.23 26.16 20.32
C ASP A 72 -4.36 27.07 21.23
N ASP A 73 -3.54 27.91 20.62
CA ASP A 73 -2.64 28.84 21.34
C ASP A 73 -3.38 29.86 22.18
N LEU A 74 -4.66 30.14 21.94
CA LEU A 74 -5.43 31.13 22.67
C LEU A 74 -5.92 30.62 24.01
N VAL A 75 -6.19 29.32 24.11
CA VAL A 75 -6.67 28.70 25.36
C VAL A 75 -5.68 27.70 25.92
N ASN A 76 -4.56 27.44 25.24
CA ASN A 76 -3.52 26.47 25.61
C ASN A 76 -4.08 25.06 25.85
N GLU A 77 -4.91 24.58 24.92
CA GLU A 77 -5.56 23.26 25.00
C GLU A 77 -5.58 22.52 23.64
N TRP A 78 -5.69 21.19 23.71
CA TRP A 78 -5.85 20.35 22.53
C TRP A 78 -7.33 20.14 22.22
N HIS A 79 -7.75 20.40 20.98
CA HIS A 79 -9.11 20.24 20.52
C HIS A 79 -9.19 19.47 19.21
N ASP A 80 -10.30 18.81 18.96
CA ASP A 80 -10.58 18.14 17.70
C ASP A 80 -10.97 19.13 16.59
N THR A 81 -11.14 18.61 15.41
CA THR A 81 -11.54 19.39 14.23
C THR A 81 -12.85 20.13 14.43
N SER A 82 -13.83 19.53 15.12
CA SER A 82 -15.17 20.11 15.27
C SER A 82 -15.17 21.37 16.13
N TYR A 83 -14.25 21.46 17.07
CA TYR A 83 -14.05 22.67 17.88
C TYR A 83 -13.59 23.85 17.02
N PHE A 84 -12.58 23.64 16.17
CA PHE A 84 -12.05 24.71 15.31
C PHE A 84 -13.06 25.17 14.26
N ASP A 85 -13.79 24.24 13.66
CA ASP A 85 -14.81 24.55 12.65
C ASP A 85 -15.93 25.43 13.24
N LYS A 86 -16.32 25.20 14.50
CA LYS A 86 -17.32 25.99 15.20
C LYS A 86 -16.81 27.37 15.65
N LYS A 87 -15.57 27.42 16.19
CA LYS A 87 -15.01 28.59 16.81
C LYS A 87 -14.46 29.61 15.81
N TYR A 88 -13.77 29.18 14.81
CA TYR A 88 -12.95 30.07 13.98
C TYR A 88 -13.46 30.30 12.56
N LYS A 89 -14.42 29.53 12.05
CA LYS A 89 -14.89 29.58 10.63
C LYS A 89 -13.74 29.61 9.59
N MET A 90 -12.53 29.39 10.00
CA MET A 90 -11.31 29.41 9.21
C MET A 90 -10.57 28.08 9.38
N GLY A 91 -9.81 27.71 8.38
CA GLY A 91 -9.09 26.44 8.35
C GLY A 91 -8.31 26.13 9.63
N ARG A 92 -8.09 24.86 9.84
CA ARG A 92 -7.42 24.26 10.99
C ARG A 92 -5.99 24.80 11.12
N PRO A 93 -5.46 24.99 12.35
CA PRO A 93 -4.06 25.31 12.50
C PRO A 93 -3.19 24.16 11.99
N ASP A 94 -2.31 24.43 11.06
CA ASP A 94 -1.40 23.42 10.48
C ASP A 94 -0.24 23.06 11.42
N LYS A 95 -0.07 23.82 12.49
CA LYS A 95 1.02 23.67 13.47
C LYS A 95 0.51 22.90 14.68
N ASN A 96 1.38 22.04 15.24
CA ASN A 96 1.11 21.27 16.45
C ASN A 96 -0.13 20.36 16.32
N VAL A 97 -0.03 19.32 15.51
CA VAL A 97 -1.06 18.28 15.38
C VAL A 97 -0.62 17.04 16.15
N LYS A 98 -1.50 16.51 16.98
CA LYS A 98 -1.34 15.25 17.70
C LYS A 98 -2.36 14.25 17.17
N VAL A 99 -1.91 13.02 16.91
CA VAL A 99 -2.79 11.91 16.56
C VAL A 99 -2.93 10.99 17.76
N VAL A 100 -4.17 10.76 18.18
CA VAL A 100 -4.51 9.90 19.32
C VAL A 100 -5.17 8.64 18.81
N MET A 101 -4.60 7.50 19.19
CA MET A 101 -5.18 6.19 18.89
C MET A 101 -6.37 5.92 19.83
N PRO A 102 -7.46 5.33 19.35
CA PRO A 102 -8.55 4.88 20.20
C PRO A 102 -8.08 3.82 21.21
N ASP A 103 -8.60 3.88 22.43
CA ASP A 103 -8.23 2.97 23.50
C ASP A 103 -8.44 1.49 23.11
N GLY A 104 -7.43 0.65 23.39
CA GLY A 104 -7.48 -0.78 23.09
C GLY A 104 -7.32 -1.14 21.60
N HIS A 105 -7.10 -0.14 20.73
CA HIS A 105 -6.92 -0.37 19.29
C HIS A 105 -5.48 -0.17 18.82
N THR A 106 -5.15 -0.88 17.75
CA THR A 106 -3.85 -0.78 17.05
C THR A 106 -4.09 -0.36 15.60
N LEU A 107 -3.03 -0.02 14.89
CA LEU A 107 -3.12 0.29 13.45
C LEU A 107 -3.77 -0.83 12.63
N GLN A 108 -3.64 -2.10 13.08
CA GLN A 108 -4.20 -3.26 12.40
C GLN A 108 -5.71 -3.42 12.59
N THR A 109 -6.30 -2.76 13.59
CA THR A 109 -7.73 -2.81 13.90
C THR A 109 -8.51 -1.58 13.45
N LEU A 110 -7.81 -0.56 12.95
CA LEU A 110 -8.45 0.64 12.39
C LEU A 110 -9.22 0.33 11.12
N ASP A 111 -10.27 1.09 10.90
CA ASP A 111 -10.99 1.06 9.64
C ASP A 111 -10.05 1.35 8.45
N GLY A 112 -10.16 0.54 7.40
CA GLY A 112 -9.25 0.60 6.26
C GLY A 112 -7.87 -0.07 6.48
N ALA A 113 -7.61 -0.67 7.65
CA ALA A 113 -6.35 -1.38 7.88
C ALA A 113 -6.20 -2.61 6.97
N VAL A 114 -4.97 -2.85 6.54
CA VAL A 114 -4.60 -4.01 5.72
C VAL A 114 -3.34 -4.65 6.31
N PRO A 115 -3.48 -5.44 7.38
CA PRO A 115 -2.36 -6.09 8.03
C PRO A 115 -1.55 -6.94 7.05
N GLY A 116 -0.22 -6.77 7.06
CA GLY A 116 0.69 -7.57 6.26
C GLY A 116 1.09 -8.88 6.94
N ILE A 117 1.58 -9.83 6.16
CA ILE A 117 2.09 -11.11 6.64
C ILE A 117 3.43 -11.43 5.99
N ALA A 118 4.38 -11.91 6.80
CA ALA A 118 5.67 -12.36 6.29
C ALA A 118 5.53 -13.61 5.42
N GLY A 119 6.32 -13.68 4.36
CA GLY A 119 6.27 -14.79 3.44
C GLY A 119 7.18 -14.58 2.24
N GLN A 120 6.85 -15.20 1.13
CA GLN A 120 7.61 -15.11 -0.11
C GLN A 120 6.70 -14.79 -1.29
N ILE A 121 7.22 -14.01 -2.24
CA ILE A 121 6.53 -13.66 -3.49
C ILE A 121 7.41 -14.10 -4.67
N SER A 122 6.76 -14.60 -5.73
CA SER A 122 7.37 -14.92 -7.02
C SER A 122 6.37 -14.58 -8.13
N VAL A 123 6.85 -14.45 -9.36
CA VAL A 123 6.01 -14.22 -10.54
C VAL A 123 6.27 -15.30 -11.57
N LYS A 124 5.21 -15.93 -12.05
CA LYS A 124 5.21 -16.71 -13.29
C LYS A 124 4.67 -15.83 -14.40
N TYR A 125 5.30 -15.88 -15.58
CA TYR A 125 4.88 -15.08 -16.73
C TYR A 125 5.18 -15.79 -18.04
N ARG A 126 4.38 -15.48 -19.05
CA ARG A 126 4.59 -15.96 -20.43
C ARG A 126 3.98 -15.00 -21.44
N ALA A 127 4.46 -15.00 -22.66
CA ALA A 127 3.79 -14.36 -23.78
C ALA A 127 2.47 -15.10 -24.08
N ILE A 128 1.39 -14.34 -24.33
CA ILE A 128 0.09 -14.94 -24.66
C ILE A 128 0.21 -15.73 -25.96
N GLY A 129 -0.30 -16.96 -25.93
CA GLY A 129 -0.21 -17.89 -27.05
C GLY A 129 0.97 -18.86 -26.96
N THR A 130 1.88 -18.71 -25.98
CA THR A 130 2.93 -19.69 -25.70
C THR A 130 2.52 -20.63 -24.56
N THR A 131 3.16 -21.79 -24.48
CA THR A 131 2.89 -22.81 -23.46
C THR A 131 3.85 -22.74 -22.28
N GLU A 132 5.05 -22.21 -22.49
CA GLU A 132 6.12 -22.22 -21.49
C GLU A 132 6.05 -21.03 -20.55
N TRP A 133 6.01 -21.31 -19.25
CA TRP A 133 6.07 -20.32 -18.20
C TRP A 133 7.50 -20.10 -17.74
N GLN A 134 7.90 -18.84 -17.69
CA GLN A 134 9.08 -18.40 -16.97
C GLN A 134 8.69 -18.10 -15.51
N THR A 135 9.64 -18.25 -14.59
CA THR A 135 9.36 -18.01 -13.15
C THR A 135 10.54 -17.28 -12.52
N THR A 136 10.25 -16.22 -11.78
CA THR A 136 11.26 -15.50 -11.00
C THR A 136 11.69 -16.31 -9.76
N LYS A 137 12.79 -15.93 -9.13
CA LYS A 137 13.13 -16.43 -7.80
C LYS A 137 12.09 -15.98 -6.78
N TRP A 138 11.90 -16.77 -5.72
CA TRP A 138 11.12 -16.38 -4.58
C TRP A 138 11.86 -15.30 -3.77
N ILE A 139 11.18 -14.20 -3.47
CA ILE A 139 11.71 -13.08 -2.67
C ILE A 139 11.02 -13.09 -1.33
N GLN A 140 11.82 -13.08 -0.25
CA GLN A 140 11.31 -12.96 1.12
C GLN A 140 10.78 -11.55 1.36
N VAL A 141 9.61 -11.45 1.99
CA VAL A 141 9.01 -10.20 2.44
C VAL A 141 8.65 -10.28 3.91
N ALA A 142 8.88 -9.19 4.64
CA ALA A 142 8.68 -9.09 6.07
C ALA A 142 8.35 -7.65 6.48
N THR A 143 8.28 -7.39 7.76
CA THR A 143 7.91 -6.08 8.33
C THR A 143 8.81 -4.94 7.83
N GLU A 144 10.09 -5.20 7.64
CA GLU A 144 11.10 -4.22 7.19
C GLU A 144 10.80 -3.70 5.79
N THR A 145 10.16 -4.51 4.95
CA THR A 145 9.74 -4.14 3.59
C THR A 145 8.25 -3.80 3.49
N ASP A 146 7.57 -3.63 4.62
CA ASP A 146 6.10 -3.57 4.69
C ASP A 146 5.44 -4.76 3.96
N PHE A 147 6.05 -5.94 4.05
CA PHE A 147 5.59 -7.19 3.42
C PHE A 147 5.47 -7.12 1.89
N ALA A 148 6.15 -6.19 1.24
CA ALA A 148 6.09 -5.93 -0.19
C ALA A 148 7.44 -6.15 -0.87
N THR A 149 7.41 -6.37 -2.18
CA THR A 149 8.60 -6.41 -3.03
C THR A 149 8.31 -5.97 -4.45
N GLN A 150 9.37 -5.66 -5.17
CA GLN A 150 9.38 -5.44 -6.62
C GLN A 150 10.14 -6.58 -7.28
N LEU A 151 9.57 -7.15 -8.34
CA LEU A 151 10.19 -8.21 -9.13
C LEU A 151 10.39 -7.69 -10.55
N ASN A 152 11.65 -7.72 -11.02
CA ASN A 152 12.01 -7.32 -12.37
C ASN A 152 11.81 -8.51 -13.32
N LEU A 153 11.04 -8.30 -14.36
CA LEU A 153 10.91 -9.19 -15.50
C LEU A 153 11.80 -8.63 -16.62
N ASN A 154 12.79 -9.38 -17.03
CA ASN A 154 13.77 -8.97 -18.04
C ASN A 154 13.76 -9.92 -19.24
N HIS A 155 14.41 -9.51 -20.32
CA HIS A 155 14.51 -10.28 -21.56
C HIS A 155 13.15 -10.61 -22.19
N LEU A 156 12.20 -9.68 -22.05
CA LEU A 156 10.91 -9.77 -22.68
C LEU A 156 11.02 -9.42 -24.17
N GLU A 157 10.07 -9.91 -24.96
CA GLU A 157 9.92 -9.54 -26.36
C GLU A 157 9.16 -8.22 -26.49
N ALA A 158 9.59 -7.37 -27.43
CA ALA A 158 8.94 -6.09 -27.69
C ALA A 158 7.57 -6.27 -28.34
N ASN A 159 6.65 -5.33 -28.10
CA ASN A 159 5.30 -5.30 -28.64
C ASN A 159 4.54 -6.61 -28.41
N THR A 160 4.72 -7.21 -27.23
CA THR A 160 4.19 -8.54 -26.90
C THR A 160 3.31 -8.45 -25.65
N LYS A 161 2.15 -9.10 -25.70
CA LYS A 161 1.26 -9.21 -24.55
C LYS A 161 1.65 -10.38 -23.68
N TYR A 162 1.82 -10.11 -22.39
CA TYR A 162 2.15 -11.10 -21.37
C TYR A 162 0.99 -11.30 -20.40
N GLU A 163 0.79 -12.53 -19.98
CA GLU A 163 0.01 -12.88 -18.80
C GLU A 163 0.95 -13.23 -17.64
N ILE A 164 0.57 -12.86 -16.42
CA ILE A 164 1.34 -13.14 -15.22
C ILE A 164 0.47 -13.75 -14.14
N ASN A 165 1.09 -14.61 -13.33
CA ASN A 165 0.58 -15.12 -12.07
C ASN A 165 1.53 -14.69 -10.97
N VAL A 166 1.10 -13.77 -10.11
CA VAL A 166 1.83 -13.41 -8.91
C VAL A 166 1.50 -14.42 -7.83
N LEU A 167 2.51 -15.07 -7.31
CA LEU A 167 2.43 -16.17 -6.36
C LEU A 167 2.86 -15.66 -4.99
N GLY A 168 2.03 -15.88 -3.97
CA GLY A 168 2.34 -15.58 -2.56
C GLY A 168 2.21 -16.82 -1.70
N LYS A 169 3.18 -17.04 -0.80
CA LYS A 169 3.12 -18.10 0.20
C LYS A 169 3.71 -17.65 1.52
N THR A 170 3.25 -18.26 2.61
CA THR A 170 3.89 -18.24 3.93
C THR A 170 4.74 -19.51 4.09
N ASN A 171 5.15 -19.83 5.31
CA ASN A 171 5.87 -21.06 5.61
C ASN A 171 4.99 -22.33 5.51
N SER A 172 3.69 -22.17 5.42
CA SER A 172 2.75 -23.24 5.19
C SER A 172 2.55 -23.55 3.69
N GLN A 173 1.81 -24.59 3.38
CA GLN A 173 1.78 -25.16 2.05
C GLN A 173 0.87 -24.45 1.02
N GLY A 174 0.11 -23.44 1.44
CA GLY A 174 -0.84 -22.76 0.57
C GLY A 174 -0.19 -21.67 -0.28
N ILE A 175 -0.41 -21.69 -1.60
CA ILE A 175 -0.01 -20.63 -2.52
C ILE A 175 -1.26 -19.86 -2.94
N LYS A 176 -1.27 -18.54 -2.69
CA LYS A 176 -2.26 -17.63 -3.30
C LYS A 176 -1.73 -17.15 -4.65
N ILE A 177 -2.64 -17.08 -5.61
CA ILE A 177 -2.33 -16.60 -6.96
C ILE A 177 -3.17 -15.36 -7.22
N MET A 178 -2.55 -14.32 -7.78
CA MET A 178 -3.22 -13.17 -8.36
C MET A 178 -2.79 -13.01 -9.82
N GLU A 179 -3.76 -13.01 -10.72
CA GLU A 179 -3.54 -12.91 -12.15
C GLU A 179 -3.43 -11.46 -12.61
N GLY A 180 -2.69 -11.23 -13.67
CA GLY A 180 -2.56 -9.95 -14.33
C GLY A 180 -2.07 -10.09 -15.76
N SER A 181 -2.05 -8.98 -16.49
CA SER A 181 -1.48 -8.93 -17.85
C SER A 181 -0.94 -7.53 -18.13
N PHE A 182 0.01 -7.47 -19.07
CA PHE A 182 0.56 -6.22 -19.60
C PHE A 182 1.06 -6.43 -21.03
N SER A 183 1.36 -5.33 -21.72
CA SER A 183 2.03 -5.38 -23.02
C SER A 183 3.32 -4.59 -22.96
N THR A 184 4.41 -5.17 -23.49
CA THR A 184 5.67 -4.47 -23.64
C THR A 184 5.57 -3.40 -24.72
N ALA A 185 6.36 -2.35 -24.57
CA ALA A 185 6.45 -1.29 -25.57
C ALA A 185 7.00 -1.86 -26.91
N PRO A 186 6.68 -1.21 -28.04
CA PRO A 186 7.39 -1.45 -29.29
C PRO A 186 8.89 -1.13 -29.15
N LYS A 187 9.69 -1.59 -30.10
CA LYS A 187 11.09 -1.14 -30.20
C LYS A 187 11.15 0.36 -30.46
N ASN A 188 12.22 1.02 -30.00
CA ASN A 188 12.35 2.48 -30.05
C ASN A 188 12.32 3.10 -31.45
N ASP A 189 12.61 2.30 -32.48
CA ASP A 189 12.60 2.70 -33.88
C ASP A 189 11.25 2.50 -34.58
N ILE A 190 10.25 2.00 -33.87
CA ILE A 190 8.91 1.70 -34.41
C ILE A 190 7.90 2.68 -33.82
N ALA A 191 7.31 3.51 -34.70
CA ALA A 191 6.17 4.34 -34.33
C ALA A 191 4.93 3.49 -34.12
N ALA A 192 4.25 3.66 -32.99
CA ALA A 192 3.00 2.96 -32.69
C ALA A 192 2.02 3.92 -32.01
N PRO A 193 0.69 3.73 -32.19
CA PRO A 193 -0.29 4.47 -31.44
C PRO A 193 -0.23 4.15 -29.96
N VAL A 194 -0.38 5.17 -29.12
CA VAL A 194 -0.40 5.03 -27.65
C VAL A 194 -1.72 5.54 -27.12
N ASN A 195 -2.45 4.68 -26.41
CA ASN A 195 -3.67 5.03 -25.71
C ASN A 195 -3.41 4.92 -24.19
N PHE A 196 -3.53 6.02 -23.48
CA PHE A 196 -3.29 6.07 -22.03
C PHE A 196 -4.26 7.01 -21.34
N MET A 197 -4.43 6.80 -20.04
CA MET A 197 -5.23 7.65 -19.17
C MET A 197 -4.34 8.46 -18.24
N VAL A 198 -4.84 9.63 -17.85
CA VAL A 198 -4.19 10.49 -16.87
C VAL A 198 -5.16 10.76 -15.73
N THR A 199 -4.68 10.66 -14.50
CA THR A 199 -5.44 11.00 -13.31
C THR A 199 -4.56 11.71 -12.29
N THR A 200 -5.19 12.38 -11.34
CA THR A 200 -4.53 13.06 -10.21
C THR A 200 -5.46 13.07 -9.00
N CYS A 201 -4.94 13.40 -7.83
CA CYS A 201 -5.72 13.76 -6.64
C CYS A 201 -6.70 12.66 -6.18
N HIS A 202 -6.18 11.62 -5.54
CA HIS A 202 -6.99 10.61 -4.88
C HIS A 202 -7.14 10.91 -3.39
N GLU A 203 -8.34 11.23 -2.95
CA GLU A 203 -8.65 11.34 -1.53
C GLU A 203 -9.56 10.20 -1.09
N TYR A 204 -9.15 9.46 -0.05
CA TYR A 204 -9.90 8.30 0.45
C TYR A 204 -11.35 8.66 0.84
N THR A 205 -11.55 9.81 1.50
CA THR A 205 -12.87 10.27 1.94
C THR A 205 -13.79 10.72 0.80
N ALA A 206 -13.23 10.95 -0.39
CA ALA A 206 -13.97 11.33 -1.58
C ALA A 206 -14.33 10.15 -2.50
N GLN A 207 -14.10 8.91 -2.06
CA GLN A 207 -14.50 7.71 -2.81
C GLN A 207 -16.01 7.68 -3.01
N ASP A 208 -16.44 7.52 -4.25
CA ASP A 208 -17.86 7.48 -4.65
C ASP A 208 -18.40 6.07 -4.91
N ALA A 209 -17.53 5.05 -4.74
CA ALA A 209 -17.90 3.64 -4.78
C ALA A 209 -17.13 2.83 -3.72
N PRO A 210 -17.14 3.23 -2.43
CA PRO A 210 -16.26 2.65 -1.40
C PRO A 210 -16.51 1.15 -1.15
N MET A 211 -17.75 0.69 -1.37
CA MET A 211 -18.13 -0.73 -1.21
C MET A 211 -17.70 -1.59 -2.40
N ASN A 212 -17.44 -0.99 -3.57
CA ASN A 212 -17.25 -1.68 -4.85
C ASN A 212 -15.95 -1.31 -5.57
N GLY A 213 -14.99 -0.71 -4.89
CA GLY A 213 -13.69 -0.43 -5.49
C GLY A 213 -13.31 1.05 -5.62
N GLY A 214 -13.71 1.87 -4.65
CA GLY A 214 -13.18 3.22 -4.48
C GLY A 214 -13.82 4.26 -5.39
N PHE A 215 -13.29 4.48 -6.58
CA PHE A 215 -13.75 5.51 -7.51
C PHE A 215 -14.37 4.91 -8.76
N LYS A 216 -15.59 5.32 -9.09
CA LYS A 216 -16.33 4.86 -10.30
C LYS A 216 -15.59 5.13 -11.60
N ILE A 217 -14.84 6.23 -11.64
CA ILE A 217 -14.11 6.67 -12.84
C ILE A 217 -13.15 5.58 -13.35
N PHE A 218 -12.54 4.77 -12.48
CA PHE A 218 -11.61 3.72 -12.91
C PHE A 218 -12.29 2.62 -13.74
N LYS A 219 -13.55 2.30 -13.43
CA LYS A 219 -14.32 1.35 -14.26
C LYS A 219 -14.60 1.90 -15.65
N GLU A 220 -14.88 3.20 -15.77
CA GLU A 220 -15.11 3.85 -17.07
C GLU A 220 -13.79 3.95 -17.86
N MET A 221 -12.69 4.31 -17.21
CA MET A 221 -11.36 4.29 -17.81
C MET A 221 -10.98 2.90 -18.34
N GLN A 222 -11.27 1.85 -17.59
CA GLN A 222 -10.96 0.47 -17.97
C GLN A 222 -11.71 0.02 -19.24
N LYS A 223 -12.95 0.50 -19.45
CA LYS A 223 -13.72 0.20 -20.68
C LYS A 223 -13.04 0.71 -21.95
N LEU A 224 -12.25 1.77 -21.84
CA LEU A 224 -11.49 2.34 -22.97
C LEU A 224 -10.19 1.56 -23.26
N GLN A 225 -9.92 0.52 -22.50
CA GLN A 225 -8.76 -0.37 -22.66
C GLN A 225 -7.41 0.38 -22.81
N PRO A 226 -7.06 1.30 -21.89
CA PRO A 226 -5.79 1.99 -21.97
C PRO A 226 -4.62 1.01 -21.80
N GLN A 227 -3.52 1.33 -22.46
CA GLN A 227 -2.26 0.57 -22.32
C GLN A 227 -1.65 0.78 -20.94
N PHE A 228 -1.79 1.99 -20.38
CA PHE A 228 -1.35 2.34 -19.03
C PHE A 228 -2.09 3.54 -18.48
N LEU A 229 -1.95 3.74 -17.18
CA LEU A 229 -2.43 4.91 -16.44
C LEU A 229 -1.23 5.72 -15.94
N VAL A 230 -1.27 7.03 -16.15
CA VAL A 230 -0.33 8.00 -15.55
C VAL A 230 -1.03 8.70 -14.39
N HIS A 231 -0.46 8.57 -13.21
CA HIS A 231 -0.90 9.34 -12.04
C HIS A 231 0.06 10.53 -11.84
N THR A 232 -0.46 11.75 -11.99
CA THR A 232 0.38 12.96 -12.05
C THR A 232 0.64 13.60 -10.69
N GLY A 233 0.24 12.95 -9.61
CA GLY A 233 0.50 13.42 -8.25
C GLY A 233 -0.72 13.28 -7.34
N ASP A 234 -0.53 13.58 -6.07
CA ASP A 234 -1.55 13.45 -5.02
C ASP A 234 -2.21 12.07 -5.01
N VAL A 235 -1.39 11.02 -5.08
CA VAL A 235 -1.85 9.62 -5.01
C VAL A 235 -2.58 9.35 -3.71
N LEU A 236 -2.21 10.08 -2.66
CA LEU A 236 -2.93 10.14 -1.40
C LEU A 236 -2.44 11.35 -0.59
N TYR A 237 -3.23 11.75 0.40
CA TYR A 237 -2.93 12.90 1.25
C TYR A 237 -2.45 12.46 2.62
N HIS A 238 -1.17 12.75 2.92
CA HIS A 238 -0.51 12.43 4.19
C HIS A 238 -0.52 13.58 5.19
N ASP A 239 -0.73 14.79 4.73
CA ASP A 239 -0.51 16.05 5.43
C ASP A 239 -1.20 16.14 6.79
N LYS A 240 -2.37 15.54 6.95
CA LYS A 240 -3.14 15.61 8.19
C LYS A 240 -2.86 14.45 9.14
N ILE A 241 -2.86 13.20 8.64
CA ILE A 241 -2.91 12.00 9.48
C ILE A 241 -1.56 11.30 9.63
N ALA A 242 -0.67 11.41 8.66
CA ALA A 242 0.59 10.67 8.65
C ALA A 242 1.68 11.33 9.49
N LYS A 243 1.47 11.46 10.79
CA LYS A 243 2.42 12.09 11.73
C LYS A 243 3.60 11.20 12.13
N ASN A 244 3.58 9.93 11.73
CA ASN A 244 4.68 9.00 11.84
C ASN A 244 4.61 7.97 10.69
N LEU A 245 5.64 7.14 10.57
CA LEU A 245 5.74 6.17 9.49
C LEU A 245 4.61 5.14 9.49
N ASP A 246 4.16 4.70 10.66
CA ASP A 246 3.12 3.68 10.77
C ASP A 246 1.75 4.21 10.33
N LEU A 247 1.42 5.44 10.69
CA LEU A 247 0.22 6.12 10.21
C LEU A 247 0.30 6.40 8.69
N ALA A 248 1.48 6.72 8.16
CA ALA A 248 1.69 6.89 6.73
C ALA A 248 1.44 5.57 5.98
N LYS A 249 1.99 4.45 6.48
CA LYS A 249 1.76 3.11 5.92
C LYS A 249 0.28 2.72 5.97
N TRP A 250 -0.39 2.92 7.12
CA TRP A 250 -1.82 2.65 7.25
C TRP A 250 -2.64 3.45 6.24
N ASN A 251 -2.38 4.75 6.11
CA ASN A 251 -3.09 5.62 5.17
C ASN A 251 -2.87 5.16 3.72
N TRP A 252 -1.63 4.77 3.37
CA TRP A 252 -1.31 4.25 2.05
C TRP A 252 -2.00 2.91 1.77
N GLN A 253 -2.00 1.99 2.73
CA GLN A 253 -2.64 0.68 2.62
C GLN A 253 -4.15 0.83 2.44
N LYS A 254 -4.77 1.69 3.25
CA LYS A 254 -6.19 2.01 3.18
C LYS A 254 -6.61 2.52 1.81
N MET A 255 -5.79 3.38 1.20
CA MET A 255 -6.08 3.96 -0.12
C MET A 255 -5.95 2.94 -1.26
N ASN A 256 -5.08 1.95 -1.10
CA ASN A 256 -4.74 0.99 -2.14
C ASN A 256 -5.44 -0.38 -1.97
N SER A 257 -6.48 -0.47 -1.15
CA SER A 257 -7.18 -1.74 -0.85
C SER A 257 -8.64 -1.77 -1.26
#